data_fb2de6bda28482d029579a11c1ace9d4
#
_entry.id   fb2de6bda28482d029579a11c1ace9d4
#
_cell.length_a   1.000
_cell.length_b   1.000
_cell.length_c   1.000
_cell.angle_alpha   90.00
_cell.angle_beta   90.00
_cell.angle_gamma   90.00
#
_symmetry.space_group_name_H-M   'P 1'
#
loop_
_entity.id
_entity.type
_entity.pdbx_description
1 polymer ?
#
loop_
_entity_poly.entity_id
_entity_poly.type
_entity_poly.pdbx_seq_one_letter_code
_entity_poly.pdbx_strand_id
1 'polypeptide(L)'
;MVDRNDPETPAIEALVQDYFLGMYEGDVERLRRIFHPQCWLFGESRGDNHAFPVSGFLDQFANQPAPKTEGEPFDMRLVSIDRTGSVAVVKDEVLYQGHQYTDYLMLQKNDTGWSIVSKTFFSPD
;
A
#
# COMPACT_ATOMS: atom_id res chain seq x y z
N MET A 1 -4.99 14.33 -5.52
CA MET A 1 -5.31 15.46 -4.62
C MET A 1 -5.90 14.94 -3.31
N VAL A 2 -5.57 15.59 -2.20
CA VAL A 2 -6.04 15.19 -0.88
C VAL A 2 -6.91 16.32 -0.32
N ASP A 3 -8.17 16.01 0.00
CA ASP A 3 -9.10 16.98 0.58
C ASP A 3 -8.86 17.10 2.09
N ARG A 4 -8.27 18.23 2.51
CA ARG A 4 -7.94 18.50 3.91
C ARG A 4 -9.18 18.78 4.76
N ASN A 5 -10.31 19.03 4.13
CA ASN A 5 -11.58 19.28 4.85
C ASN A 5 -12.38 18.00 5.10
N ASP A 6 -12.00 16.89 4.49
CA ASP A 6 -12.66 15.61 4.72
C ASP A 6 -12.22 15.09 6.09
N PRO A 7 -13.18 14.80 7.00
CA PRO A 7 -12.84 14.34 8.35
C PRO A 7 -12.16 12.97 8.39
N GLU A 8 -12.26 12.16 7.33
CA GLU A 8 -11.60 10.84 7.26
C GLU A 8 -10.17 10.92 6.72
N THR A 9 -9.76 12.03 6.14
CA THR A 9 -8.42 12.15 5.57
C THR A 9 -7.30 11.80 6.56
N PRO A 10 -7.29 12.28 7.82
CA PRO A 10 -6.21 11.92 8.74
C PRO A 10 -6.08 10.42 8.99
N ALA A 11 -7.20 9.71 9.12
CA ALA A 11 -7.16 8.27 9.36
C ALA A 11 -6.64 7.51 8.14
N ILE A 12 -7.04 7.93 6.94
CA ILE A 12 -6.56 7.32 5.69
C ILE A 12 -5.07 7.61 5.50
N GLU A 13 -4.63 8.83 5.78
CA GLU A 13 -3.21 9.16 5.71
C GLU A 13 -2.37 8.34 6.68
N ALA A 14 -2.90 8.10 7.90
CA ALA A 14 -2.20 7.27 8.88
C ALA A 14 -2.04 5.83 8.37
N LEU A 15 -3.08 5.29 7.74
CA LEU A 15 -3.00 3.96 7.13
C LEU A 15 -1.94 3.93 6.03
N VAL A 16 -1.92 4.94 5.16
CA VAL A 16 -0.96 5.01 4.06
C VAL A 16 0.47 5.13 4.60
N GLN A 17 0.66 5.88 5.68
CA GLN A 17 1.97 5.99 6.32
C GLN A 17 2.44 4.65 6.88
N ASP A 18 1.53 3.88 7.50
CA ASP A 18 1.84 2.52 7.97
C ASP A 18 2.19 1.60 6.80
N TYR A 19 1.53 1.77 5.66
CA TYR A 19 1.83 1.02 4.45
C TYR A 19 3.26 1.34 3.96
N PHE A 20 3.60 2.62 3.85
CA PHE A 20 4.92 3.04 3.40
C PHE A 20 6.03 2.57 4.35
N LEU A 21 5.87 2.83 5.64
CA LEU A 21 6.89 2.46 6.62
C LEU A 21 7.00 0.95 6.78
N GLY A 22 5.87 0.25 6.72
CA GLY A 22 5.87 -1.21 6.76
C GLY A 22 6.69 -1.81 5.63
N MET A 23 6.50 -1.30 4.41
CA MET A 23 7.28 -1.76 3.25
C MET A 23 8.75 -1.35 3.36
N TYR A 24 8.99 -0.10 3.73
CA TYR A 24 10.35 0.43 3.77
C TYR A 24 11.21 -0.25 4.82
N GLU A 25 10.64 -0.51 5.99
CA GLU A 25 11.34 -1.12 7.12
C GLU A 25 11.22 -2.63 7.16
N GLY A 26 10.39 -3.23 6.30
CA GLY A 26 10.14 -4.67 6.31
C GLY A 26 9.35 -5.10 7.54
N ASP A 27 8.50 -4.23 8.05
CA ASP A 27 7.72 -4.48 9.28
C ASP A 27 6.42 -5.20 8.91
N VAL A 28 6.49 -6.53 8.89
CA VAL A 28 5.38 -7.39 8.46
C VAL A 28 4.15 -7.23 9.36
N GLU A 29 4.35 -7.09 10.67
CA GLU A 29 3.23 -6.93 11.60
C GLU A 29 2.51 -5.61 11.38
N ARG A 30 3.25 -4.54 11.07
CA ARG A 30 2.67 -3.25 10.72
C ARG A 30 1.82 -3.36 9.46
N LEU A 31 2.34 -4.05 8.44
CA LEU A 31 1.59 -4.29 7.20
C LEU A 31 0.35 -5.14 7.45
N ARG A 32 0.47 -6.21 8.25
CA ARG A 32 -0.64 -7.11 8.52
C ARG A 32 -1.85 -6.38 9.10
N ARG A 33 -1.60 -5.36 9.93
CA ARG A 33 -2.69 -4.64 10.61
C ARG A 33 -3.53 -3.78 9.68
N ILE A 34 -3.00 -3.40 8.53
CA ILE A 34 -3.71 -2.47 7.63
C ILE A 34 -4.37 -3.16 6.45
N PHE A 35 -4.11 -4.45 6.23
CA PHE A 35 -4.72 -5.21 5.15
C PHE A 35 -5.87 -6.07 5.66
N HIS A 36 -6.98 -6.05 4.92
CA HIS A 36 -8.04 -7.02 5.13
C HIS A 36 -7.49 -8.42 4.82
N PRO A 37 -7.81 -9.45 5.62
CA PRO A 37 -7.26 -10.79 5.38
C PRO A 37 -7.67 -11.42 4.05
N GLN A 38 -8.75 -10.95 3.43
CA GLN A 38 -9.20 -11.43 2.12
C GLN A 38 -8.68 -10.56 0.96
N CYS A 39 -7.78 -9.62 1.23
CA CYS A 39 -7.24 -8.74 0.21
C CYS A 39 -6.46 -9.53 -0.85
N TRP A 40 -6.69 -9.19 -2.11
CA TRP A 40 -5.90 -9.68 -3.24
C TRP A 40 -5.19 -8.51 -3.93
N LEU A 41 -4.03 -8.82 -4.52
CA LEU A 41 -3.22 -7.89 -5.24
C LEU A 41 -3.11 -8.32 -6.69
N PHE A 42 -3.29 -7.36 -7.59
CA PHE A 42 -3.20 -7.58 -9.05
C PHE A 42 -2.31 -6.49 -9.62
N GLY A 43 -1.44 -6.84 -10.54
CA GLY A 43 -0.67 -5.80 -11.18
C GLY A 43 0.23 -6.30 -12.28
N GLU A 44 0.94 -5.36 -12.88
CA GLU A 44 1.93 -5.64 -13.89
C GLU A 44 3.25 -5.01 -13.45
N SER A 45 4.32 -5.78 -13.48
CA SER A 45 5.66 -5.25 -13.25
C SER A 45 6.59 -5.73 -14.35
N ARG A 46 7.18 -4.77 -15.04
CA ARG A 46 8.17 -5.04 -16.10
C ARG A 46 7.67 -6.06 -17.11
N GLY A 47 6.42 -5.88 -17.55
CA GLY A 47 5.79 -6.72 -18.57
C GLY A 47 5.12 -7.99 -18.08
N ASP A 48 5.29 -8.35 -16.80
CA ASP A 48 4.70 -9.58 -16.25
C ASP A 48 3.47 -9.26 -15.41
N ASN A 49 2.40 -10.01 -15.63
CA ASN A 49 1.17 -9.89 -14.84
C ASN A 49 1.25 -10.75 -13.59
N HIS A 50 0.75 -10.20 -12.49
CA HIS A 50 0.76 -10.85 -11.19
C HIS A 50 -0.63 -10.83 -10.57
N ALA A 51 -0.98 -11.90 -9.84
CA ALA A 51 -2.19 -11.97 -9.03
C ALA A 51 -1.91 -12.89 -7.86
N PHE A 52 -2.06 -12.37 -6.63
CA PHE A 52 -1.78 -13.15 -5.43
C PHE A 52 -2.55 -12.60 -4.23
N PRO A 53 -2.82 -13.46 -3.23
CA PRO A 53 -3.45 -13.00 -1.99
C PRO A 53 -2.46 -12.23 -1.13
N VAL A 54 -2.99 -11.49 -0.16
CA VAL A 54 -2.18 -10.67 0.75
C VAL A 54 -1.14 -11.49 1.51
N SER A 55 -1.42 -12.77 1.79
CA SER A 55 -0.43 -13.63 2.44
C SER A 55 0.86 -13.73 1.64
N GLY A 56 0.77 -13.79 0.31
CA GLY A 56 1.95 -13.79 -0.57
C GLY A 56 2.74 -12.48 -0.48
N PHE A 57 2.03 -11.36 -0.41
CA PHE A 57 2.67 -10.06 -0.23
C PHE A 57 3.43 -9.98 1.10
N LEU A 58 2.78 -10.41 2.19
CA LEU A 58 3.41 -10.40 3.51
C LEU A 58 4.62 -11.34 3.57
N ASP A 59 4.52 -12.51 2.95
CA ASP A 59 5.64 -13.46 2.87
C ASP A 59 6.83 -12.85 2.14
N GLN A 60 6.58 -12.07 1.09
CA GLN A 60 7.64 -11.38 0.37
C GLN A 60 8.44 -10.48 1.31
N PHE A 61 7.77 -9.68 2.13
CA PHE A 61 8.44 -8.79 3.07
C PHE A 61 9.09 -9.54 4.23
N ALA A 62 8.57 -10.71 4.61
CA ALA A 62 9.16 -11.54 5.65
C ALA A 62 10.47 -12.20 5.19
N ASN A 63 10.62 -12.45 3.88
CA ASN A 63 11.72 -13.28 3.35
C ASN A 63 12.74 -12.50 2.52
N GLN A 64 12.57 -11.19 2.36
CA GLN A 64 13.49 -10.36 1.58
C GLN A 64 14.08 -9.25 2.45
N PRO A 65 15.31 -8.80 2.15
CA PRO A 65 15.87 -7.64 2.85
C PRO A 65 15.00 -6.41 2.66
N ALA A 66 14.82 -5.63 3.72
CA ALA A 66 14.04 -4.40 3.65
C ALA A 66 14.81 -3.33 2.86
N PRO A 67 14.11 -2.47 2.11
CA PRO A 67 14.76 -1.36 1.42
C PRO A 67 15.64 -0.52 2.34
N LYS A 68 15.20 -0.25 3.56
CA LYS A 68 15.97 0.52 4.54
C LYS A 68 17.29 -0.16 4.87
N THR A 69 17.28 -1.48 5.05
CA THR A 69 18.46 -2.27 5.35
C THR A 69 19.46 -2.24 4.19
N GLU A 70 18.96 -2.18 2.97
CA GLU A 70 19.78 -2.13 1.76
C GLU A 70 20.25 -0.71 1.41
N GLY A 71 19.92 0.26 2.23
CA GLY A 71 20.34 1.65 1.99
C GLY A 71 19.53 2.37 0.93
N GLU A 72 18.40 1.83 0.52
CA GLU A 72 17.52 2.47 -0.46
C GLU A 72 16.92 3.75 0.14
N PRO A 73 16.87 4.87 -0.60
CA PRO A 73 16.22 6.05 -0.09
C PRO A 73 14.73 5.84 0.12
N PHE A 74 14.17 6.51 1.13
CA PHE A 74 12.72 6.54 1.31
C PHE A 74 12.14 7.49 0.24
N ASP A 75 11.42 6.91 -0.72
CA ASP A 75 10.81 7.67 -1.81
C ASP A 75 9.42 7.08 -2.07
N MET A 76 8.49 7.42 -1.18
CA MET A 76 7.11 6.95 -1.23
C MET A 76 6.21 8.13 -0.93
N ARG A 77 5.17 8.34 -1.76
CA ARG A 77 4.31 9.49 -1.59
C ARG A 77 2.86 9.18 -1.93
N LEU A 78 1.98 9.78 -1.16
CA LEU A 78 0.55 9.79 -1.42
C LEU A 78 0.25 10.81 -2.51
N VAL A 79 -0.45 10.37 -3.56
CA VAL A 79 -0.83 11.24 -4.67
C VAL A 79 -2.25 11.77 -4.50
N SER A 80 -3.21 10.87 -4.22
CA SER A 80 -4.61 11.29 -4.11
C SER A 80 -5.42 10.32 -3.25
N ILE A 81 -6.50 10.83 -2.68
CA ILE A 81 -7.52 10.07 -1.96
C ILE A 81 -8.87 10.48 -2.54
N ASP A 82 -9.70 9.51 -2.88
CA ASP A 82 -11.07 9.73 -3.32
C ASP A 82 -11.97 8.84 -2.46
N ARG A 83 -12.79 9.48 -1.61
CA ARG A 83 -13.60 8.79 -0.61
C ARG A 83 -15.09 9.10 -0.79
N THR A 84 -15.92 8.07 -0.65
CA THR A 84 -17.37 8.22 -0.54
C THR A 84 -17.85 7.29 0.59
N GLY A 85 -18.33 7.89 1.69
CA GLY A 85 -18.81 7.11 2.83
C GLY A 85 -17.71 6.22 3.40
N SER A 86 -17.95 4.92 3.42
CA SER A 86 -17.05 3.93 4.01
C SER A 86 -16.12 3.27 3.01
N VAL A 87 -16.01 3.81 1.78
CA VAL A 87 -15.10 3.27 0.77
C VAL A 87 -14.22 4.38 0.21
N ALA A 88 -13.00 4.03 -0.20
CA ALA A 88 -12.08 5.00 -0.75
C ALA A 88 -11.10 4.33 -1.70
N VAL A 89 -10.53 5.13 -2.60
CA VAL A 89 -9.39 4.74 -3.40
C VAL A 89 -8.24 5.70 -3.13
N VAL A 90 -7.04 5.13 -2.94
CA VAL A 90 -5.81 5.89 -2.74
C VAL A 90 -4.87 5.58 -3.89
N LYS A 91 -4.31 6.63 -4.48
CA LYS A 91 -3.22 6.48 -5.44
C LYS A 91 -1.93 6.90 -4.76
N ASP A 92 -0.91 6.08 -4.87
CA ASP A 92 0.41 6.40 -4.35
C ASP A 92 1.51 5.97 -5.33
N GLU A 93 2.72 6.47 -5.08
CA GLU A 93 3.92 6.11 -5.82
C GLU A 93 4.99 5.70 -4.83
N VAL A 94 5.61 4.55 -5.07
CA VAL A 94 6.62 4.00 -4.16
C VAL A 94 7.84 3.53 -4.93
N LEU A 95 9.01 3.77 -4.35
CA LEU A 95 10.26 3.16 -4.78
C LEU A 95 10.47 1.90 -3.94
N TYR A 96 10.60 0.76 -4.59
CA TYR A 96 10.83 -0.50 -3.90
C TYR A 96 11.81 -1.35 -4.70
N GLN A 97 12.94 -1.69 -4.08
CA GLN A 97 14.00 -2.50 -4.68
C GLN A 97 14.46 -1.96 -6.04
N GLY A 98 14.64 -0.64 -6.12
CA GLY A 98 15.12 0.03 -7.32
C GLY A 98 14.08 0.25 -8.41
N HIS A 99 12.82 -0.13 -8.17
CA HIS A 99 11.75 0.02 -9.15
C HIS A 99 10.67 0.97 -8.64
N GLN A 100 10.17 1.80 -9.54
CA GLN A 100 9.08 2.70 -9.24
C GLN A 100 7.76 2.00 -9.49
N TYR A 101 6.87 2.04 -8.50
CA TYR A 101 5.53 1.47 -8.58
C TYR A 101 4.50 2.57 -8.43
N THR A 102 3.40 2.46 -9.17
CA THR A 102 2.18 3.20 -8.92
C THR A 102 1.16 2.23 -8.35
N ASP A 103 0.59 2.55 -7.20
CA ASP A 103 -0.41 1.71 -6.55
C ASP A 103 -1.76 2.41 -6.54
N TYR A 104 -2.81 1.62 -6.70
CA TYR A 104 -4.19 2.00 -6.38
C TYR A 104 -4.66 1.08 -5.27
N LEU A 105 -4.88 1.65 -4.08
CA LEU A 105 -5.33 0.92 -2.91
C LEU A 105 -6.83 1.16 -2.75
N MET A 106 -7.61 0.07 -2.72
CA MET A 106 -9.04 0.16 -2.43
C MET A 106 -9.22 -0.07 -0.95
N LEU A 107 -9.90 0.85 -0.29
CA LEU A 107 -10.06 0.85 1.16
C LEU A 107 -11.52 0.70 1.54
N GLN A 108 -11.76 0.08 2.68
CA GLN A 108 -13.09 0.01 3.30
C GLN A 108 -12.97 0.28 4.78
N LYS A 109 -13.91 1.03 5.32
CA LYS A 109 -13.99 1.29 6.76
C LYS A 109 -15.01 0.35 7.39
N ASN A 110 -14.62 -0.30 8.47
CA ASN A 110 -15.49 -1.11 9.29
C ASN A 110 -15.40 -0.64 10.76
N ASP A 111 -15.90 -1.44 11.70
CA ASP A 111 -15.95 -1.06 13.12
C ASP A 111 -14.56 -0.82 13.72
N THR A 112 -13.52 -1.40 13.15
CA THR A 112 -12.15 -1.25 13.65
C THR A 112 -11.34 -0.17 12.90
N GLY A 113 -11.92 0.43 11.86
CA GLY A 113 -11.28 1.48 11.07
C GLY A 113 -11.10 1.09 9.61
N TRP A 114 -10.22 1.82 8.93
CA TRP A 114 -9.93 1.61 7.51
C TRP A 114 -8.98 0.43 7.30
N SER A 115 -9.21 -0.35 6.24
CA SER A 115 -8.29 -1.40 5.82
C SER A 115 -8.20 -1.43 4.29
N ILE A 116 -7.07 -1.96 3.79
CA ILE A 116 -6.88 -2.16 2.34
C ILE A 116 -7.55 -3.49 1.98
N VAL A 117 -8.54 -3.43 1.09
CA VAL A 117 -9.31 -4.62 0.68
C VAL A 117 -8.87 -5.16 -0.67
N SER A 118 -8.22 -4.33 -1.49
CA SER A 118 -7.62 -4.78 -2.74
C SER A 118 -6.58 -3.76 -3.17
N LYS A 119 -5.62 -4.22 -3.99
CA LYS A 119 -4.56 -3.37 -4.50
C LYS A 119 -4.29 -3.73 -5.95
N THR A 120 -4.19 -2.69 -6.80
CA THR A 120 -3.59 -2.87 -8.12
C THR A 120 -2.32 -2.06 -8.19
N PHE A 121 -1.34 -2.55 -8.96
CA PHE A 121 -0.05 -1.88 -9.06
C PHE A 121 0.53 -1.99 -10.45
N PHE A 122 1.38 -1.03 -10.80
CA PHE A 122 2.08 -1.01 -12.08
C PHE A 122 3.51 -0.54 -11.87
N SER A 123 4.45 -1.22 -12.50
CA SER A 123 5.84 -0.79 -12.56
C SER A 123 6.33 -0.96 -14.00
N PRO A 124 6.84 0.11 -14.65
CA PRO A 124 7.31 0.02 -16.03
C PRO A 124 8.63 -0.74 -16.12
N ASP A 125 8.98 -1.10 -17.32
CA ASP A 125 10.27 -1.75 -17.62
C ASP A 125 11.47 -0.87 -17.30
#